data_048e220d647aaf9c8f0f403eaef4915d
#
_entry.id   048e220d647aaf9c8f0f403eaef4915d
#
_cell.length_a   1.000
_cell.length_b   1.000
_cell.length_c   1.000
_cell.angle_alpha   90.00
_cell.angle_beta   90.00
_cell.angle_gamma   90.00
#
_symmetry.space_group_name_H-M   'P 1'
#
loop_
_entity.id
_entity.type
_entity.pdbx_description
1 polymer ?
#
loop_
_entity_poly.entity_id
_entity_poly.type
_entity_poly.pdbx_seq_one_letter_code
_entity_poly.pdbx_strand_id
1 'polypeptide(L)'
;YQADLELPHDEAFELYHNALSLCSMKTRVCLAELEIPYRSHPIDLIETGAYENIRPKLLRVNPAGTVPVLLHEGHPIYESHEQIRYAARCAPPGVPGLVPDDETLRAQMEDWIDRSSLTENPLENGDKSAGNAIPGQTLPLFCTMIEKIPYWRIAEGLLFHFDKFRPFLFIVLKLRGIDKLAALP
;
A
#
# COMPACT_ATOMS: atom_id res chain seq x y z
N TYR A 1 6.40 1.48 -13.07
CA TYR A 1 5.65 1.66 -14.32
C TYR A 1 5.69 0.38 -15.13
N GLN A 2 4.52 -0.22 -15.37
CA GLN A 2 4.37 -1.49 -16.10
C GLN A 2 3.90 -1.18 -17.53
N ALA A 3 4.84 -0.95 -18.45
CA ALA A 3 4.53 -0.55 -19.81
C ALA A 3 3.75 -1.62 -20.61
N ASP A 4 3.92 -2.90 -20.25
CA ASP A 4 3.30 -4.03 -20.95
C ASP A 4 1.86 -4.31 -20.47
N LEU A 5 1.39 -3.60 -19.45
CA LEU A 5 0.05 -3.76 -18.87
C LEU A 5 -0.70 -2.45 -18.96
N GLU A 6 -1.78 -2.45 -19.73
CA GLU A 6 -2.73 -1.34 -19.79
C GLU A 6 -4.06 -1.79 -19.21
N LEU A 7 -4.54 -1.05 -18.23
CA LEU A 7 -5.81 -1.28 -17.56
C LEU A 7 -6.85 -0.26 -18.04
N PRO A 8 -8.14 -0.61 -18.01
CA PRO A 8 -9.19 0.37 -18.27
C PRO A 8 -9.07 1.57 -17.35
N HIS A 9 -9.12 2.77 -17.91
CA HIS A 9 -9.00 4.04 -17.20
C HIS A 9 -9.88 5.09 -17.85
N ASP A 10 -10.25 6.13 -17.11
CA ASP A 10 -11.08 7.24 -17.59
C ASP A 10 -10.31 8.58 -17.53
N GLU A 11 -9.29 8.67 -16.66
CA GLU A 11 -8.47 9.87 -16.47
C GLU A 11 -6.99 9.54 -16.65
N ALA A 12 -6.19 10.52 -17.00
CA ALA A 12 -4.75 10.34 -17.18
C ALA A 12 -4.09 9.76 -15.91
N PHE A 13 -4.47 10.28 -14.74
CA PHE A 13 -4.04 9.72 -13.46
C PHE A 13 -5.23 9.18 -12.68
N GLU A 14 -5.10 7.96 -12.17
CA GLU A 14 -6.06 7.34 -11.26
C GLU A 14 -5.34 6.72 -10.06
N LEU A 15 -5.92 6.88 -8.87
CA LEU A 15 -5.30 6.38 -7.64
C LEU A 15 -6.25 5.45 -6.88
N TYR A 16 -5.89 4.19 -6.76
CA TYR A 16 -6.51 3.22 -5.87
C TYR A 16 -5.86 3.35 -4.49
N HIS A 17 -6.60 3.79 -3.49
CA HIS A 17 -6.03 4.14 -2.21
C HIS A 17 -6.98 3.86 -1.04
N ASN A 18 -6.42 3.80 0.16
CA ASN A 18 -7.18 3.71 1.40
C ASN A 18 -6.94 4.94 2.28
N ALA A 19 -7.96 5.37 3.00
CA ALA A 19 -7.91 6.58 3.83
C ALA A 19 -6.90 6.48 4.99
N LEU A 20 -6.77 5.29 5.60
CA LEU A 20 -5.92 5.05 6.78
C LEU A 20 -4.52 4.53 6.43
N SER A 21 -4.29 4.12 5.18
CA SER A 21 -2.98 3.64 4.74
C SER A 21 -1.98 4.80 4.65
N LEU A 22 -0.92 4.75 5.45
CA LEU A 22 0.19 5.73 5.41
C LEU A 22 0.83 5.81 4.02
N CYS A 23 1.01 4.66 3.36
CA CYS A 23 1.52 4.62 1.99
C CYS A 23 0.60 5.33 1.01
N SER A 24 -0.73 5.17 1.16
CA SER A 24 -1.70 5.89 0.35
C SER A 24 -1.72 7.39 0.67
N MET A 25 -1.58 7.76 1.94
CA MET A 25 -1.53 9.17 2.35
C MET A 25 -0.35 9.90 1.72
N LYS A 26 0.85 9.33 1.74
CA LYS A 26 2.02 9.97 1.15
C LYS A 26 1.90 10.15 -0.36
N THR A 27 1.30 9.19 -1.08
CA THR A 27 1.05 9.34 -2.52
C THR A 27 0.03 10.43 -2.80
N ARG A 28 -1.06 10.52 -2.01
CA ARG A 28 -2.05 11.60 -2.14
C ARG A 28 -1.44 12.99 -1.88
N VAL A 29 -0.62 13.11 -0.83
CA VAL A 29 0.08 14.35 -0.52
C VAL A 29 1.01 14.74 -1.68
N CYS A 30 1.79 13.78 -2.19
CA CYS A 30 2.66 14.01 -3.33
C CYS A 30 1.90 14.55 -4.56
N LEU A 31 0.79 13.90 -4.95
CA LEU A 31 0.00 14.33 -6.09
C LEU A 31 -0.61 15.74 -5.87
N ALA A 32 -1.02 16.04 -4.63
CA ALA A 32 -1.55 17.36 -4.28
C ALA A 32 -0.46 18.45 -4.34
N GLU A 33 0.73 18.22 -3.78
CA GLU A 33 1.87 19.14 -3.83
C GLU A 33 2.37 19.39 -5.26
N LEU A 34 2.25 18.39 -6.13
CA LEU A 34 2.61 18.50 -7.55
C LEU A 34 1.46 19.02 -8.42
N GLU A 35 0.33 19.39 -7.84
CA GLU A 35 -0.86 19.85 -8.57
C GLU A 35 -1.31 18.87 -9.68
N ILE A 36 -1.07 17.57 -9.49
CA ILE A 36 -1.48 16.53 -10.44
C ILE A 36 -2.90 16.10 -10.11
N PRO A 37 -3.90 16.39 -10.97
CA PRO A 37 -5.25 15.91 -10.78
C PRO A 37 -5.30 14.39 -10.99
N TYR A 38 -6.13 13.70 -10.23
CA TYR A 38 -6.32 12.26 -10.38
C TYR A 38 -7.75 11.85 -10.03
N ARG A 39 -8.21 10.78 -10.65
CA ARG A 39 -9.44 10.11 -10.26
C ARG A 39 -9.20 9.25 -9.03
N SER A 40 -9.99 9.47 -8.00
CA SER A 40 -9.89 8.74 -6.74
C SER A 40 -10.71 7.45 -6.77
N HIS A 41 -10.08 6.32 -6.42
CA HIS A 41 -10.70 5.03 -6.21
C HIS A 41 -10.48 4.58 -4.75
N PRO A 42 -11.34 4.97 -3.80
CA PRO A 42 -11.21 4.53 -2.43
C PRO A 42 -11.42 3.00 -2.32
N ILE A 43 -10.56 2.36 -1.54
CA ILE A 43 -10.58 0.92 -1.27
C ILE A 43 -10.72 0.72 0.23
N ASP A 44 -11.77 0.07 0.64
CA ASP A 44 -11.97 -0.33 2.02
C ASP A 44 -11.14 -1.57 2.33
N LEU A 45 -10.30 -1.44 3.35
CA LEU A 45 -9.46 -2.54 3.81
C LEU A 45 -10.08 -3.26 5.00
N ILE A 46 -9.24 -3.67 5.92
CA ILE A 46 -9.60 -4.46 7.08
C ILE A 46 -10.36 -3.63 8.13
N GLU A 47 -10.15 -2.33 8.19
CA GLU A 47 -10.73 -1.42 9.19
C GLU A 47 -12.26 -1.35 9.11
N THR A 48 -12.82 -1.50 7.92
CA THR A 48 -14.27 -1.56 7.70
C THR A 48 -14.82 -2.98 7.74
N GLY A 49 -13.96 -4.01 7.75
CA GLY A 49 -14.32 -5.39 7.54
C GLY A 49 -14.67 -5.74 6.10
N ALA A 50 -14.56 -4.80 5.17
CA ALA A 50 -14.86 -5.04 3.75
C ALA A 50 -13.77 -5.84 3.05
N TYR A 51 -12.52 -5.59 3.43
CA TYR A 51 -11.32 -6.27 2.90
C TYR A 51 -11.33 -6.33 1.37
N GLU A 52 -11.58 -5.17 0.74
CA GLU A 52 -11.78 -5.06 -0.71
C GLU A 52 -10.50 -5.29 -1.51
N ASN A 53 -9.34 -5.14 -0.88
CA ASN A 53 -8.04 -5.33 -1.54
C ASN A 53 -7.80 -6.76 -2.02
N ILE A 54 -8.54 -7.76 -1.53
CA ILE A 54 -8.51 -9.13 -2.06
C ILE A 54 -9.69 -9.48 -2.96
N ARG A 55 -10.50 -8.49 -3.34
CA ARG A 55 -11.57 -8.70 -4.34
C ARG A 55 -11.00 -8.80 -5.74
N PRO A 56 -11.63 -9.59 -6.62
CA PRO A 56 -11.19 -9.74 -8.02
C PRO A 56 -10.99 -8.41 -8.76
N LYS A 57 -11.78 -7.39 -8.41
CA LYS A 57 -11.69 -6.05 -9.02
C LYS A 57 -10.31 -5.43 -8.75
N LEU A 58 -9.83 -5.42 -7.49
CA LEU A 58 -8.52 -4.85 -7.19
C LEU A 58 -7.39 -5.81 -7.55
N LEU A 59 -7.58 -7.11 -7.42
CA LEU A 59 -6.54 -8.09 -7.79
C LEU A 59 -6.19 -8.07 -9.29
N ARG A 60 -7.11 -7.60 -10.15
CA ARG A 60 -6.78 -7.33 -11.57
C ARG A 60 -5.91 -6.10 -11.74
N VAL A 61 -6.06 -5.10 -10.88
CA VAL A 61 -5.24 -3.88 -10.89
C VAL A 61 -3.88 -4.14 -10.23
N ASN A 62 -3.89 -4.84 -9.10
CA ASN A 62 -2.69 -5.21 -8.36
C ASN A 62 -2.82 -6.63 -7.79
N PRO A 63 -2.18 -7.64 -8.39
CA PRO A 63 -2.21 -9.01 -7.90
C PRO A 63 -1.72 -9.18 -6.45
N ALA A 64 -0.84 -8.28 -5.97
CA ALA A 64 -0.36 -8.29 -4.59
C ALA A 64 -1.46 -7.89 -3.58
N GLY A 65 -2.58 -7.29 -4.03
CA GLY A 65 -3.66 -6.87 -3.16
C GLY A 65 -3.26 -5.77 -2.17
N THR A 66 -2.28 -4.96 -2.53
CA THR A 66 -1.82 -3.81 -1.73
C THR A 66 -2.30 -2.49 -2.30
N VAL A 67 -2.37 -1.47 -1.46
CA VAL A 67 -2.63 -0.08 -1.84
C VAL A 67 -1.52 0.81 -1.27
N PRO A 68 -1.20 1.93 -1.94
CA PRO A 68 -1.82 2.49 -3.14
C PRO A 68 -1.37 1.83 -4.44
N VAL A 69 -2.18 2.02 -5.50
CA VAL A 69 -1.78 1.81 -6.88
C VAL A 69 -2.06 3.09 -7.64
N LEU A 70 -1.05 3.65 -8.29
CA LEU A 70 -1.18 4.78 -9.18
C LEU A 70 -1.25 4.27 -10.61
N LEU A 71 -2.27 4.66 -11.37
CA LEU A 71 -2.28 4.49 -12.81
C LEU A 71 -1.89 5.79 -13.50
N HIS A 72 -1.11 5.70 -14.55
CA HIS A 72 -0.92 6.78 -15.51
C HIS A 72 -1.18 6.24 -16.90
N GLU A 73 -2.17 6.80 -17.58
CA GLU A 73 -2.65 6.32 -18.88
C GLU A 73 -2.91 4.80 -18.89
N GLY A 74 -3.55 4.30 -17.82
CA GLY A 74 -3.86 2.89 -17.64
C GLY A 74 -2.69 2.01 -17.19
N HIS A 75 -1.46 2.52 -17.14
CA HIS A 75 -0.28 1.75 -16.75
C HIS A 75 -0.05 1.82 -15.23
N PRO A 76 -0.08 0.68 -14.51
CA PRO A 76 0.06 0.68 -13.08
C PRO A 76 1.49 0.91 -12.62
N ILE A 77 1.62 1.67 -11.55
CA ILE A 77 2.84 1.93 -10.81
C ILE A 77 2.59 1.43 -9.39
N TYR A 78 3.33 0.40 -9.03
CA TYR A 78 3.30 -0.17 -7.70
C TYR A 78 4.36 0.48 -6.83
N GLU A 79 4.31 0.20 -5.52
CA GLU A 79 5.18 0.75 -4.48
C GLU A 79 5.12 2.28 -4.37
N SER A 80 4.72 2.73 -3.19
CA SER A 80 4.44 4.16 -2.98
C SER A 80 5.67 5.06 -3.18
N HIS A 81 6.90 4.58 -2.97
CA HIS A 81 8.11 5.33 -3.28
C HIS A 81 8.28 5.53 -4.79
N GLU A 82 8.04 4.49 -5.57
CA GLU A 82 8.12 4.57 -7.03
C GLU A 82 7.02 5.47 -7.60
N GLN A 83 5.84 5.45 -7.00
CA GLN A 83 4.74 6.36 -7.37
C GLN A 83 5.14 7.82 -7.19
N ILE A 84 5.76 8.15 -6.05
CA ILE A 84 6.22 9.52 -5.76
C ILE A 84 7.32 9.95 -6.72
N ARG A 85 8.33 9.10 -6.94
CA ARG A 85 9.41 9.37 -7.90
C ARG A 85 8.87 9.54 -9.32
N TYR A 86 7.89 8.74 -9.71
CA TYR A 86 7.25 8.85 -11.01
C TYR A 86 6.45 10.14 -11.13
N ALA A 87 5.58 10.44 -10.18
CA ALA A 87 4.77 11.65 -10.16
C ALA A 87 5.63 12.93 -10.19
N ALA A 88 6.76 12.93 -9.46
CA ALA A 88 7.70 14.05 -9.46
C ALA A 88 8.26 14.36 -10.87
N ARG A 89 8.41 13.34 -11.74
CA ARG A 89 8.82 13.55 -13.15
C ARG A 89 7.69 14.02 -14.05
N CYS A 90 6.45 13.86 -13.60
CA CYS A 90 5.25 14.26 -14.34
C CYS A 90 4.70 15.61 -13.88
N ALA A 91 5.39 16.31 -12.96
CA ALA A 91 4.95 17.59 -12.44
C ALA A 91 4.71 18.61 -13.57
N PRO A 92 3.61 19.37 -13.52
CA PRO A 92 3.36 20.43 -14.50
C PRO A 92 4.46 21.51 -14.48
N PRO A 93 4.70 22.19 -15.61
CA PRO A 93 5.67 23.30 -15.66
C PRO A 93 5.33 24.39 -14.63
N GLY A 94 6.33 24.82 -13.87
CA GLY A 94 6.19 25.88 -12.87
C GLY A 94 5.80 25.39 -11.46
N VAL A 95 5.46 24.12 -11.30
CA VAL A 95 5.28 23.50 -9.98
C VAL A 95 6.65 23.13 -9.41
N PRO A 96 6.99 23.50 -8.17
CA PRO A 96 8.25 23.10 -7.55
C PRO A 96 8.37 21.57 -7.50
N GLY A 97 9.49 21.04 -7.97
CA GLY A 97 9.79 19.62 -7.87
C GLY A 97 9.96 19.16 -6.42
N LEU A 98 9.57 17.91 -6.13
CA LEU A 98 9.78 17.31 -4.79
C LEU A 98 11.17 16.69 -4.63
N VAL A 99 11.89 16.50 -5.74
CA VAL A 99 13.25 15.94 -5.74
C VAL A 99 14.25 17.08 -5.81
N PRO A 100 15.15 17.23 -4.84
CA PRO A 100 16.16 18.28 -4.87
C PRO A 100 17.10 18.16 -6.07
N ASP A 101 17.48 19.29 -6.66
CA ASP A 101 18.54 19.33 -7.69
C ASP A 101 19.94 19.14 -7.08
N ASP A 102 20.14 19.61 -5.85
CA ASP A 102 21.40 19.45 -5.11
C ASP A 102 21.64 17.97 -4.77
N GLU A 103 22.82 17.47 -5.15
CA GLU A 103 23.19 16.07 -4.98
C GLU A 103 23.28 15.64 -3.49
N THR A 104 23.74 16.54 -2.62
CA THR A 104 23.85 16.27 -1.18
C THR A 104 22.47 16.14 -0.54
N LEU A 105 21.53 17.03 -0.91
CA LEU A 105 20.16 16.97 -0.42
C LEU A 105 19.44 15.73 -0.98
N ARG A 106 19.73 15.36 -2.23
CA ARG A 106 19.19 14.14 -2.82
C ARG A 106 19.67 12.89 -2.10
N ALA A 107 20.95 12.81 -1.77
CA ALA A 107 21.49 11.71 -0.98
C ALA A 107 20.87 11.61 0.42
N GLN A 108 20.64 12.76 1.08
CA GLN A 108 19.92 12.81 2.36
C GLN A 108 18.47 12.35 2.21
N MET A 109 17.79 12.73 1.16
CA MET A 109 16.42 12.28 0.86
C MET A 109 16.36 10.77 0.70
N GLU A 110 17.28 10.16 -0.04
CA GLU A 110 17.33 8.70 -0.23
C GLU A 110 17.63 7.97 1.10
N ASP A 111 18.55 8.49 1.92
CA ASP A 111 18.80 7.93 3.26
C ASP A 111 17.55 7.96 4.16
N TRP A 112 16.75 9.03 4.10
CA TRP A 112 15.48 9.09 4.82
C TRP A 112 14.43 8.14 4.25
N ILE A 113 14.38 7.96 2.94
CA ILE A 113 13.50 6.98 2.29
C ILE A 113 13.85 5.58 2.78
N ASP A 114 15.12 5.21 2.77
CA ASP A 114 15.59 3.90 3.22
C ASP A 114 15.26 3.65 4.69
N ARG A 115 15.52 4.63 5.55
CA ARG A 115 15.20 4.55 7.00
C ARG A 115 13.71 4.43 7.30
N SER A 116 12.85 4.98 6.44
CA SER A 116 11.39 4.96 6.60
C SER A 116 10.70 3.81 5.89
N SER A 117 11.42 3.06 5.06
CA SER A 117 10.89 1.96 4.29
C SER A 117 10.90 0.66 5.07
N LEU A 118 9.99 -0.26 4.72
CA LEU A 118 10.07 -1.65 5.15
C LEU A 118 11.21 -2.32 4.39
N THR A 119 12.10 -2.99 5.10
CA THR A 119 13.14 -3.81 4.50
C THR A 119 12.62 -5.24 4.25
N GLU A 120 13.17 -5.93 3.26
CA GLU A 120 12.77 -7.30 2.94
C GLU A 120 13.06 -8.27 4.10
N ASN A 121 14.17 -8.06 4.83
CA ASN A 121 14.59 -8.92 5.93
C ASN A 121 14.93 -8.10 7.20
N PRO A 122 13.95 -7.47 7.86
CA PRO A 122 14.19 -6.60 9.00
C PRO A 122 14.83 -7.31 10.21
N LEU A 123 14.53 -8.60 10.39
CA LEU A 123 15.07 -9.40 11.50
C LEU A 123 16.54 -9.75 11.30
N GLU A 124 16.96 -10.01 10.06
CA GLU A 124 18.35 -10.32 9.73
C GLU A 124 19.26 -9.09 9.82
N ASN A 125 18.74 -7.95 9.42
CA ASN A 125 19.51 -6.69 9.39
C ASN A 125 19.53 -5.94 10.73
N GLY A 126 18.80 -6.42 11.74
CA GLY A 126 18.67 -5.72 13.03
C GLY A 126 18.08 -4.33 12.89
N ASP A 127 17.35 -4.09 11.80
CA ASP A 127 16.85 -2.78 11.40
C ASP A 127 15.71 -2.34 12.32
N LYS A 128 15.93 -1.22 13.01
CA LYS A 128 14.98 -0.57 13.90
C LYS A 128 14.27 0.58 13.21
N SER A 129 14.16 0.55 11.88
CA SER A 129 13.46 1.59 11.12
C SER A 129 12.03 1.77 11.61
N ALA A 130 11.50 2.96 11.47
CA ALA A 130 10.12 3.27 11.83
C ALA A 130 9.13 2.34 11.09
N GLY A 131 9.43 1.94 9.85
CA GLY A 131 8.64 1.00 9.07
C GLY A 131 8.50 -0.37 9.74
N ASN A 132 9.53 -0.84 10.43
CA ASN A 132 9.52 -2.13 11.12
C ASN A 132 8.90 -2.08 12.52
N ALA A 133 8.90 -0.92 13.17
CA ALA A 133 8.28 -0.74 14.49
C ALA A 133 6.75 -0.69 14.43
N ILE A 134 6.18 -0.14 13.35
CA ILE A 134 4.73 0.06 13.19
C ILE A 134 3.91 -1.24 13.30
N PRO A 135 4.30 -2.37 12.67
CA PRO A 135 3.51 -3.61 12.76
C PRO A 135 3.29 -4.09 14.19
N GLY A 136 4.30 -4.02 15.04
CA GLY A 136 4.17 -4.43 16.45
C GLY A 136 3.20 -3.55 17.24
N GLN A 137 3.20 -2.25 16.98
CA GLN A 137 2.29 -1.31 17.66
C GLN A 137 0.84 -1.42 17.18
N THR A 138 0.64 -1.81 15.93
CA THR A 138 -0.69 -1.93 15.32
C THR A 138 -1.31 -3.32 15.48
N LEU A 139 -0.57 -4.32 15.95
CA LEU A 139 -1.03 -5.69 16.05
C LEU A 139 -2.35 -5.86 16.82
N PRO A 140 -2.59 -5.25 18.00
CA PRO A 140 -3.86 -5.36 18.70
C PRO A 140 -5.04 -4.82 17.89
N LEU A 141 -4.84 -3.67 17.21
CA LEU A 141 -5.84 -3.08 16.34
C LEU A 141 -6.12 -3.98 15.13
N PHE A 142 -5.09 -4.51 14.51
CA PHE A 142 -5.17 -5.43 13.40
C PHE A 142 -5.95 -6.70 13.76
N CYS A 143 -5.68 -7.25 14.93
CA CYS A 143 -6.42 -8.40 15.45
C CYS A 143 -7.92 -8.11 15.61
N THR A 144 -8.29 -6.97 16.20
CA THR A 144 -9.68 -6.55 16.33
C THR A 144 -10.36 -6.37 14.98
N MET A 145 -9.64 -5.86 13.98
CA MET A 145 -10.16 -5.69 12.62
C MET A 145 -10.42 -7.03 11.93
N ILE A 146 -9.53 -8.03 12.11
CA ILE A 146 -9.72 -9.37 11.53
C ILE A 146 -11.02 -10.01 12.00
N GLU A 147 -11.45 -9.78 13.25
CA GLU A 147 -12.73 -10.30 13.76
C GLU A 147 -13.92 -9.81 12.94
N LYS A 148 -13.85 -8.60 12.41
CA LYS A 148 -14.92 -7.98 11.62
C LYS A 148 -15.01 -8.48 10.19
N ILE A 149 -13.94 -9.07 9.62
CA ILE A 149 -13.95 -9.57 8.25
C ILE A 149 -14.94 -10.73 8.13
N PRO A 150 -15.95 -10.67 7.27
CA PRO A 150 -16.88 -11.78 7.10
C PRO A 150 -16.19 -12.99 6.45
N TYR A 151 -16.55 -14.20 6.89
CA TYR A 151 -15.95 -15.44 6.37
C TYR A 151 -16.04 -15.59 4.84
N TRP A 152 -17.13 -15.16 4.26
CA TRP A 152 -17.28 -15.21 2.81
C TRP A 152 -16.27 -14.35 2.06
N ARG A 153 -15.87 -13.21 2.66
CA ARG A 153 -14.82 -12.36 2.10
C ARG A 153 -13.45 -13.03 2.15
N ILE A 154 -13.17 -13.75 3.24
CA ILE A 154 -11.92 -14.51 3.36
C ILE A 154 -11.90 -15.67 2.35
N ALA A 155 -13.04 -16.35 2.16
CA ALA A 155 -13.18 -17.41 1.15
C ALA A 155 -12.96 -16.87 -0.28
N GLU A 156 -13.50 -15.69 -0.61
CA GLU A 156 -13.22 -15.00 -1.87
C GLU A 156 -11.72 -14.73 -2.05
N GLY A 157 -11.04 -14.26 -1.00
CA GLY A 157 -9.59 -14.07 -1.01
C GLY A 157 -8.82 -15.37 -1.24
N LEU A 158 -9.23 -16.48 -0.64
CA LEU A 158 -8.61 -17.78 -0.88
C LEU A 158 -8.75 -18.25 -2.33
N LEU A 159 -9.81 -17.86 -3.01
CA LEU A 159 -10.04 -18.24 -4.42
C LEU A 159 -9.19 -17.40 -5.37
N PHE A 160 -9.09 -16.10 -5.14
CA PHE A 160 -8.59 -15.14 -6.13
C PHE A 160 -7.22 -14.53 -5.79
N HIS A 161 -6.81 -14.50 -4.52
CA HIS A 161 -5.50 -13.95 -4.15
C HIS A 161 -4.38 -14.90 -4.56
N PHE A 162 -3.30 -14.37 -5.16
CA PHE A 162 -2.15 -15.21 -5.55
C PHE A 162 -1.42 -15.76 -4.32
N ASP A 163 -1.28 -14.96 -3.26
CA ASP A 163 -0.77 -15.38 -1.96
C ASP A 163 -1.92 -15.90 -1.10
N LYS A 164 -2.02 -17.23 -1.01
CA LYS A 164 -3.05 -17.88 -0.19
C LYS A 164 -2.76 -17.85 1.30
N PHE A 165 -1.55 -17.49 1.70
CA PHE A 165 -1.16 -17.47 3.11
C PHE A 165 -1.95 -16.43 3.91
N ARG A 166 -2.11 -15.22 3.38
CA ARG A 166 -2.83 -14.13 4.08
C ARG A 166 -4.28 -14.47 4.40
N PRO A 167 -5.13 -14.84 3.43
CA PRO A 167 -6.51 -15.24 3.73
C PRO A 167 -6.59 -16.46 4.66
N PHE A 168 -5.71 -17.44 4.48
CA PHE A 168 -5.64 -18.61 5.36
C PHE A 168 -5.29 -18.21 6.80
N LEU A 169 -4.31 -17.34 6.99
CA LEU A 169 -3.95 -16.80 8.29
C LEU A 169 -5.15 -16.15 8.98
N PHE A 170 -5.96 -15.37 8.26
CA PHE A 170 -7.15 -14.74 8.82
C PHE A 170 -8.21 -15.74 9.27
N ILE A 171 -8.39 -16.86 8.56
CA ILE A 171 -9.27 -17.94 9.01
C ILE A 171 -8.74 -18.52 10.33
N VAL A 172 -7.45 -18.83 10.38
CA VAL A 172 -6.84 -19.41 11.60
C VAL A 172 -6.99 -18.44 12.79
N LEU A 173 -6.77 -17.16 12.59
CA LEU A 173 -6.91 -16.14 13.61
C LEU A 173 -8.35 -16.00 14.11
N LYS A 174 -9.33 -16.01 13.20
CA LYS A 174 -10.75 -15.97 13.55
C LYS A 174 -11.22 -17.20 14.33
N LEU A 175 -10.73 -18.38 13.95
CA LEU A 175 -11.14 -19.66 14.59
C LEU A 175 -10.47 -19.88 15.94
N ARG A 176 -9.24 -19.44 16.11
CA ARG A 176 -8.47 -19.66 17.35
C ARG A 176 -8.69 -18.59 18.41
N GLY A 177 -9.27 -17.45 18.03
CA GLY A 177 -9.35 -16.26 18.89
C GLY A 177 -8.01 -15.53 18.98
N ILE A 178 -8.12 -14.23 19.15
CA ILE A 178 -6.99 -13.29 19.15
C ILE A 178 -6.15 -13.40 20.43
N ASP A 179 -6.76 -13.80 21.53
CA ASP A 179 -6.09 -13.93 22.84
C ASP A 179 -4.88 -14.89 22.80
N LYS A 180 -4.84 -15.80 21.83
CA LYS A 180 -3.73 -16.73 21.66
C LYS A 180 -2.56 -16.17 20.85
N LEU A 181 -2.76 -15.08 20.09
CA LEU A 181 -1.65 -14.38 19.41
C LEU A 181 -0.81 -13.55 20.37
N ALA A 182 -1.44 -13.01 21.41
CA ALA A 182 -0.72 -12.30 22.47
C ALA A 182 0.17 -13.22 23.33
N ALA A 183 0.03 -14.52 23.17
CA ALA A 183 0.79 -15.56 23.88
C ALA A 183 1.89 -16.22 23.00
N LEU A 184 2.10 -15.74 21.78
CA LEU A 184 3.26 -16.14 20.97
C LEU A 184 4.49 -15.34 21.43
N PRO A 185 5.61 -16.02 21.73
CA PRO A 185 6.84 -15.39 22.20
C PRO A 185 7.46 -14.43 21.17
#